data_770128bfce89677522eb9baa68ea3eaf
#
_entry.id   770128bfce89677522eb9baa68ea3eaf
#
_cell.length_a   1.000
_cell.length_b   1.000
_cell.length_c   1.000
_cell.angle_alpha   90.00
_cell.angle_beta   90.00
_cell.angle_gamma   90.00
#
_symmetry.space_group_name_H-M   'P 1'
#
loop_
_entity.id
_entity.type
_entity.pdbx_description
1 polymer ?
#
loop_
_entity_poly.entity_id
_entity_poly.type
_entity_poly.pdbx_seq_one_letter_code
_entity_poly.pdbx_strand_id
1 'polypeptide(L)'
;MKRLIVLATGLLAVLAVTAAPGGARPLQSDVCSGWEAAGAGAFDSLASLTATGSSARSAGDVTKEPSLSATYEALPDSAKGKGGAKFRASVPVWIHVISDGATGNVPQSVIDKQMSVMNLAFAAFYGGAKSGFSFTLAGVTRTDNAAWYNARSNSNPERDMKRTLHRGGFETLNVYTNLAGGYLGYAYLPGLPDSHLWQDGIVLNWESMPGASQTFAGRYDLGFTLVHEAGHWVNLEHTFFGGCNAKGDFVDDTPPMRVPTRGCPEGKDTCLEPGLDPIHNYMDYSDDPCYNQFTAGPVARMQDAWLYYRAP
;
A
#
# COMPACT_ATOMS: atom_id res chain seq x y z
N MET A 1 -44.26 63.06 -42.38
CA MET A 1 -44.34 61.64 -42.43
C MET A 1 -43.73 61.09 -41.15
N LYS A 2 -44.57 60.75 -40.17
CA LYS A 2 -44.16 60.28 -38.86
C LYS A 2 -44.20 58.73 -38.86
N ARG A 3 -43.08 58.07 -38.66
CA ARG A 3 -43.02 56.62 -38.49
C ARG A 3 -43.18 56.28 -37.03
N LEU A 4 -44.19 55.51 -36.74
CA LEU A 4 -44.49 54.91 -35.44
C LEU A 4 -43.51 53.73 -35.19
N ILE A 5 -42.80 53.73 -34.07
CA ILE A 5 -42.00 52.59 -33.59
C ILE A 5 -42.82 51.93 -32.51
N VAL A 6 -43.18 50.67 -32.75
CA VAL A 6 -43.83 49.77 -31.79
C VAL A 6 -42.74 49.05 -31.01
N LEU A 7 -42.66 49.28 -29.71
CA LEU A 7 -41.80 48.54 -28.77
C LEU A 7 -42.56 47.29 -28.31
N ALA A 8 -42.05 46.12 -28.66
CA ALA A 8 -42.50 44.88 -28.11
C ALA A 8 -41.70 44.54 -26.85
N THR A 9 -42.35 44.58 -25.67
CA THR A 9 -41.80 44.12 -24.41
C THR A 9 -41.93 42.64 -24.29
N GLY A 10 -40.81 41.91 -24.48
CA GLY A 10 -40.71 40.49 -24.23
C GLY A 10 -40.41 40.21 -22.73
N LEU A 11 -41.34 39.56 -22.08
CA LEU A 11 -41.19 39.09 -20.70
C LEU A 11 -40.32 37.85 -20.68
N LEU A 12 -39.07 37.94 -20.23
CA LEU A 12 -38.21 36.77 -19.99
C LEU A 12 -38.58 36.17 -18.60
N ALA A 13 -39.19 35.03 -18.61
CA ALA A 13 -39.36 34.23 -17.40
C ALA A 13 -38.05 33.53 -17.09
N VAL A 14 -37.37 33.96 -16.03
CA VAL A 14 -36.19 33.28 -15.48
C VAL A 14 -36.67 32.13 -14.60
N LEU A 15 -36.56 30.91 -15.10
CA LEU A 15 -36.70 29.69 -14.30
C LEU A 15 -35.45 29.56 -13.44
N ALA A 16 -35.57 29.86 -12.15
CA ALA A 16 -34.54 29.51 -11.17
C ALA A 16 -34.57 28.00 -10.91
N VAL A 17 -33.64 27.30 -11.48
CA VAL A 17 -33.35 25.90 -11.08
C VAL A 17 -32.55 25.95 -9.80
N THR A 18 -33.23 25.70 -8.68
CA THR A 18 -32.56 25.45 -7.40
C THR A 18 -31.89 24.06 -7.46
N ALA A 19 -30.60 24.05 -7.67
CA ALA A 19 -29.79 22.85 -7.46
C ALA A 19 -29.77 22.54 -5.96
N ALA A 20 -30.39 21.42 -5.57
CA ALA A 20 -30.21 20.86 -4.24
C ALA A 20 -28.73 20.49 -4.05
N PRO A 21 -28.14 20.73 -2.86
CA PRO A 21 -26.77 20.28 -2.58
C PRO A 21 -26.77 18.75 -2.59
N GLY A 22 -26.19 18.15 -3.62
CA GLY A 22 -25.87 16.75 -3.68
C GLY A 22 -24.85 16.44 -2.60
N GLY A 23 -25.29 15.94 -1.46
CA GLY A 23 -24.41 15.38 -0.45
C GLY A 23 -23.65 14.22 -1.08
N ALA A 24 -22.34 14.32 -1.14
CA ALA A 24 -21.48 13.21 -1.49
C ALA A 24 -21.73 12.11 -0.47
N ARG A 25 -22.35 11.02 -0.89
CA ARG A 25 -22.45 9.79 -0.09
C ARG A 25 -21.04 9.25 0.10
N PRO A 26 -20.62 8.93 1.32
CA PRO A 26 -19.38 8.18 1.50
C PRO A 26 -19.58 6.80 0.85
N LEU A 27 -18.72 6.41 -0.07
CA LEU A 27 -18.69 5.08 -0.70
C LEU A 27 -18.39 3.94 0.29
N GLN A 28 -18.15 4.30 1.55
CA GLN A 28 -17.80 3.38 2.63
C GLN A 28 -18.93 2.47 3.09
N SER A 29 -20.21 2.85 2.89
CA SER A 29 -21.34 2.01 3.33
C SER A 29 -21.63 0.83 2.41
N ASP A 30 -21.25 0.93 1.13
CA ASP A 30 -21.59 -0.11 0.14
C ASP A 30 -20.52 -1.21 0.03
N VAL A 31 -19.29 -0.95 0.49
CA VAL A 31 -18.22 -1.96 0.56
C VAL A 31 -18.34 -2.82 1.82
N CYS A 32 -18.85 -2.26 2.92
CA CYS A 32 -19.02 -2.99 4.19
C CYS A 32 -20.33 -3.78 4.30
N SER A 33 -21.36 -3.46 3.53
CA SER A 33 -22.67 -4.13 3.65
C SER A 33 -22.76 -5.53 3.02
N GLY A 34 -21.75 -5.96 2.26
CA GLY A 34 -21.68 -7.31 1.68
C GLY A 34 -21.10 -8.39 2.61
N TRP A 35 -20.63 -8.04 3.81
CA TRP A 35 -19.88 -8.95 4.68
C TRP A 35 -20.71 -9.69 5.73
N GLU A 36 -21.89 -9.19 6.08
CA GLU A 36 -22.69 -9.79 7.15
C GLU A 36 -23.35 -11.14 6.81
N ALA A 37 -23.25 -11.63 5.56
CA ALA A 37 -23.91 -12.84 5.11
C ALA A 37 -23.01 -14.10 4.99
N ALA A 38 -21.70 -14.01 5.20
CA ALA A 38 -20.81 -15.18 5.21
C ALA A 38 -20.51 -15.55 6.66
N GLY A 39 -21.25 -16.54 7.15
CA GLY A 39 -21.23 -16.97 8.56
C GLY A 39 -19.85 -17.30 9.12
N ALA A 40 -19.72 -16.97 10.40
CA ALA A 40 -18.56 -17.20 11.28
C ALA A 40 -18.25 -18.69 11.54
N GLY A 41 -18.18 -19.53 10.51
CA GLY A 41 -18.05 -20.98 10.67
C GLY A 41 -16.96 -21.68 9.87
N ALA A 42 -16.12 -20.97 9.12
CA ALA A 42 -15.21 -21.59 8.17
C ALA A 42 -13.69 -21.40 8.45
N PHE A 43 -13.28 -20.87 9.59
CA PHE A 43 -11.90 -20.42 9.82
C PHE A 43 -10.99 -21.39 10.60
N ASP A 44 -11.52 -22.54 11.02
CA ASP A 44 -10.72 -23.53 11.77
C ASP A 44 -10.03 -24.59 10.90
N SER A 45 -10.06 -24.49 9.57
CA SER A 45 -9.52 -25.54 8.68
C SER A 45 -8.41 -25.10 7.72
N LEU A 46 -7.67 -24.01 7.97
CA LEU A 46 -6.43 -23.69 7.23
C LEU A 46 -5.24 -24.59 7.64
N ALA A 47 -5.42 -25.49 8.60
CA ALA A 47 -4.42 -26.48 8.99
C ALA A 47 -4.40 -27.75 8.12
N SER A 48 -5.26 -27.89 7.11
CA SER A 48 -5.36 -29.14 6.33
C SER A 48 -5.56 -28.90 4.83
N LEU A 49 -4.65 -28.17 4.21
CA LEU A 49 -4.43 -28.28 2.77
C LEU A 49 -3.15 -29.09 2.54
N THR A 50 -3.25 -30.40 2.66
CA THR A 50 -2.25 -31.33 2.12
C THR A 50 -2.33 -31.31 0.60
N ALA A 51 -1.52 -30.44 -0.01
CA ALA A 51 -1.25 -30.50 -1.43
C ALA A 51 -0.41 -31.73 -1.72
N THR A 52 -0.93 -32.67 -2.45
CA THR A 52 -0.16 -33.73 -3.09
C THR A 52 0.80 -33.10 -4.10
N GLY A 53 2.09 -33.05 -3.78
CA GLY A 53 3.13 -32.89 -4.79
C GLY A 53 3.93 -31.62 -4.81
N SER A 54 4.15 -30.90 -3.69
CA SER A 54 5.29 -29.99 -3.55
C SER A 54 5.68 -29.87 -2.08
N SER A 55 6.98 -29.77 -1.81
CA SER A 55 7.56 -29.71 -0.48
C SER A 55 6.74 -28.81 0.45
N ALA A 56 6.24 -29.37 1.54
CA ALA A 56 5.48 -28.68 2.55
C ALA A 56 6.19 -27.40 2.98
N ARG A 57 5.62 -26.24 2.63
CA ARG A 57 6.01 -24.98 3.24
C ARG A 57 5.52 -25.03 4.67
N SER A 58 6.42 -24.83 5.64
CA SER A 58 5.99 -24.63 7.02
C SER A 58 5.01 -23.46 7.02
N ALA A 59 3.83 -23.64 7.65
CA ALA A 59 2.84 -22.60 7.82
C ALA A 59 3.42 -21.51 8.75
N GLY A 60 4.27 -20.64 8.20
CA GLY A 60 4.74 -19.43 8.84
C GLY A 60 3.64 -18.38 8.79
N ASP A 61 3.70 -17.43 9.70
CA ASP A 61 2.83 -16.26 9.65
C ASP A 61 3.14 -15.45 8.38
N VAL A 62 2.22 -15.48 7.40
CA VAL A 62 2.39 -14.85 6.08
C VAL A 62 2.50 -13.33 6.17
N THR A 63 2.06 -12.71 7.26
CA THR A 63 2.14 -11.27 7.48
C THR A 63 3.49 -10.86 8.07
N LYS A 64 4.26 -11.78 8.62
CA LYS A 64 5.59 -11.49 9.14
C LYS A 64 6.53 -11.24 7.97
N GLU A 65 7.13 -10.07 7.93
CA GLU A 65 8.14 -9.73 6.94
C GLU A 65 9.52 -10.23 7.35
N PRO A 66 10.41 -10.52 6.37
CA PRO A 66 11.79 -10.79 6.68
C PRO A 66 12.46 -9.53 7.21
N SER A 67 13.29 -9.65 8.24
CA SER A 67 14.14 -8.53 8.70
C SER A 67 15.14 -8.18 7.59
N LEU A 68 14.76 -7.24 6.75
CA LEU A 68 15.62 -6.68 5.69
C LEU A 68 16.29 -5.41 6.22
N SER A 69 16.98 -5.51 7.35
CA SER A 69 17.61 -4.36 7.92
C SER A 69 18.89 -4.00 7.14
N ALA A 70 18.79 -2.93 6.45
CA ALA A 70 19.73 -1.85 6.73
C ALA A 70 19.20 -1.16 8.00
N THR A 71 20.03 -0.77 8.90
CA THR A 71 19.71 -0.09 10.15
C THR A 71 18.47 0.80 10.02
N TYR A 72 17.39 0.46 10.77
CA TYR A 72 16.26 1.35 10.99
C TYR A 72 16.79 2.59 11.69
N GLU A 73 17.16 3.59 10.95
CA GLU A 73 17.64 4.84 11.51
C GLU A 73 16.55 5.89 11.38
N ALA A 74 16.33 6.59 12.48
CA ALA A 74 15.59 7.83 12.43
C ALA A 74 16.22 8.73 11.38
N LEU A 75 15.39 9.37 10.55
CA LEU A 75 15.89 10.41 9.64
C LEU A 75 16.77 11.39 10.43
N PRO A 76 17.93 11.78 9.91
CA PRO A 76 18.75 12.78 10.55
C PRO A 76 17.97 14.09 10.70
N ASP A 77 18.23 14.84 11.76
CA ASP A 77 17.48 16.08 12.04
C ASP A 77 17.56 17.09 10.87
N SER A 78 18.65 17.06 10.12
CA SER A 78 18.82 17.89 8.90
C SER A 78 17.84 17.54 7.77
N ALA A 79 17.27 16.35 7.78
CA ALA A 79 16.28 15.88 6.78
C ALA A 79 14.84 16.16 7.20
N LYS A 80 14.58 16.39 8.50
CA LYS A 80 13.23 16.58 9.04
C LYS A 80 12.63 17.93 8.65
N GLY A 81 11.31 17.96 8.48
CA GLY A 81 10.53 19.16 8.20
C GLY A 81 10.78 19.79 6.83
N LYS A 82 11.29 19.01 5.87
CA LYS A 82 11.52 19.44 4.48
C LYS A 82 10.28 19.28 3.60
N GLY A 83 9.39 18.35 3.96
CA GLY A 83 8.11 18.16 3.30
C GLY A 83 7.12 19.29 3.61
N GLY A 84 5.85 19.05 3.38
CA GLY A 84 4.75 19.96 3.73
C GLY A 84 3.67 20.04 2.67
N ALA A 85 2.70 20.94 2.87
CA ALA A 85 1.46 21.01 2.08
C ALA A 85 1.69 21.19 0.55
N LYS A 86 2.83 21.74 0.14
CA LYS A 86 3.19 21.93 -1.26
C LYS A 86 3.97 20.76 -1.85
N PHE A 87 4.33 19.76 -1.02
CA PHE A 87 5.08 18.60 -1.50
C PHE A 87 4.29 17.86 -2.60
N ARG A 88 4.98 17.51 -3.66
CA ARG A 88 4.49 16.65 -4.74
C ARG A 88 5.63 15.80 -5.25
N ALA A 89 5.37 14.51 -5.37
CA ALA A 89 6.28 13.56 -5.99
C ALA A 89 5.51 12.67 -6.96
N SER A 90 6.00 12.54 -8.19
CA SER A 90 5.50 11.58 -9.16
C SER A 90 6.50 10.44 -9.26
N VAL A 91 6.12 9.26 -8.78
CA VAL A 91 6.97 8.08 -8.69
C VAL A 91 6.74 7.20 -9.92
N PRO A 92 7.75 7.01 -10.78
CA PRO A 92 7.67 6.00 -11.82
C PRO A 92 7.67 4.60 -11.21
N VAL A 93 6.76 3.73 -11.63
CA VAL A 93 6.63 2.36 -11.12
C VAL A 93 6.87 1.35 -12.24
N TRP A 94 7.81 0.46 -12.05
CA TRP A 94 7.98 -0.73 -12.88
C TRP A 94 7.40 -1.94 -12.18
N ILE A 95 6.52 -2.68 -12.87
CA ILE A 95 5.98 -3.95 -12.38
C ILE A 95 6.66 -5.10 -13.13
N HIS A 96 7.38 -5.92 -12.40
CA HIS A 96 8.05 -7.11 -12.91
C HIS A 96 7.23 -8.33 -12.54
N VAL A 97 6.45 -8.86 -13.49
CA VAL A 97 5.64 -10.06 -13.31
C VAL A 97 6.51 -11.29 -13.50
N ILE A 98 6.71 -12.06 -12.42
CA ILE A 98 7.47 -13.30 -12.44
C ILE A 98 6.50 -14.47 -12.27
N SER A 99 6.56 -15.42 -13.19
CA SER A 99 5.68 -16.59 -13.22
C SER A 99 6.45 -17.91 -13.21
N ASP A 100 5.74 -18.98 -12.87
CA ASP A 100 6.11 -20.39 -13.07
C ASP A 100 5.06 -21.00 -13.99
N GLY A 101 5.34 -21.01 -15.29
CA GLY A 101 4.36 -21.27 -16.32
C GLY A 101 3.21 -20.24 -16.29
N ALA A 102 1.98 -20.72 -16.14
CA ALA A 102 0.80 -19.86 -16.05
C ALA A 102 0.62 -19.24 -14.65
N THR A 103 1.20 -19.82 -13.61
CA THR A 103 1.00 -19.38 -12.22
C THR A 103 1.78 -18.09 -11.95
N GLY A 104 1.11 -17.09 -11.39
CA GLY A 104 1.71 -15.77 -11.14
C GLY A 104 1.74 -14.83 -12.34
N ASN A 105 1.35 -15.27 -13.53
CA ASN A 105 1.28 -14.42 -14.71
C ASN A 105 0.01 -13.54 -14.67
N VAL A 106 -0.01 -12.59 -13.74
CA VAL A 106 -1.17 -11.70 -13.53
C VAL A 106 -1.50 -10.86 -14.76
N PRO A 107 -2.79 -10.73 -15.15
CA PRO A 107 -3.19 -9.93 -16.29
C PRO A 107 -3.01 -8.42 -16.04
N GLN A 108 -2.94 -7.63 -17.12
CA GLN A 108 -2.81 -6.17 -17.02
C GLN A 108 -3.91 -5.53 -16.19
N SER A 109 -5.14 -6.04 -16.27
CA SER A 109 -6.27 -5.52 -15.50
C SER A 109 -6.09 -5.60 -13.97
N VAL A 110 -5.34 -6.59 -13.47
CA VAL A 110 -4.98 -6.70 -12.06
C VAL A 110 -3.93 -5.64 -11.70
N ILE A 111 -2.94 -5.43 -12.57
CA ILE A 111 -1.92 -4.39 -12.40
C ILE A 111 -2.59 -3.00 -12.36
N ASP A 112 -3.51 -2.73 -13.28
CA ASP A 112 -4.22 -1.43 -13.35
C ASP A 112 -5.05 -1.17 -12.09
N LYS A 113 -5.73 -2.20 -11.57
CA LYS A 113 -6.44 -2.12 -10.28
C LYS A 113 -5.48 -1.84 -9.12
N GLN A 114 -4.36 -2.54 -9.08
CA GLN A 114 -3.35 -2.34 -8.03
C GLN A 114 -2.80 -0.91 -8.04
N MET A 115 -2.47 -0.37 -9.21
CA MET A 115 -2.02 1.02 -9.35
C MET A 115 -3.09 2.02 -8.92
N SER A 116 -4.37 1.72 -9.19
CA SER A 116 -5.49 2.53 -8.73
C SER A 116 -5.61 2.53 -7.20
N VAL A 117 -5.58 1.35 -6.56
CA VAL A 117 -5.62 1.23 -5.09
C VAL A 117 -4.47 2.02 -4.44
N MET A 118 -3.26 1.86 -4.94
CA MET A 118 -2.09 2.56 -4.44
C MET A 118 -2.26 4.08 -4.50
N ASN A 119 -2.67 4.63 -5.65
CA ASN A 119 -2.90 6.06 -5.80
C ASN A 119 -4.03 6.58 -4.92
N LEU A 120 -5.13 5.83 -4.78
CA LEU A 120 -6.25 6.19 -3.91
C LEU A 120 -5.84 6.23 -2.43
N ALA A 121 -5.08 5.25 -1.95
CA ALA A 121 -4.59 5.20 -0.58
C ALA A 121 -3.68 6.40 -0.25
N PHE A 122 -2.69 6.66 -1.09
CA PHE A 122 -1.77 7.80 -0.90
C PHE A 122 -2.43 9.17 -1.12
N ALA A 123 -3.54 9.24 -1.83
CA ALA A 123 -4.38 10.43 -1.95
C ALA A 123 -5.35 10.63 -0.76
N ALA A 124 -5.32 9.73 0.23
CA ALA A 124 -6.25 9.72 1.38
C ALA A 124 -7.73 9.58 0.97
N PHE A 125 -8.01 8.82 -0.09
CA PHE A 125 -9.38 8.57 -0.54
C PHE A 125 -10.19 7.79 0.50
N TYR A 126 -9.54 6.82 1.16
CA TYR A 126 -10.16 5.99 2.19
C TYR A 126 -10.16 6.64 3.58
N GLY A 127 -9.30 7.62 3.82
CA GLY A 127 -9.14 8.34 5.09
C GLY A 127 -7.71 8.86 5.30
N GLY A 128 -7.47 9.53 6.44
CA GLY A 128 -6.16 10.02 6.83
C GLY A 128 -5.71 11.30 6.13
N ALA A 129 -4.40 11.45 5.93
CA ALA A 129 -3.77 12.64 5.38
C ALA A 129 -3.27 12.41 3.94
N LYS A 130 -3.43 13.43 3.08
CA LYS A 130 -2.94 13.40 1.70
C LYS A 130 -1.42 13.44 1.69
N SER A 131 -0.80 12.44 1.09
CA SER A 131 0.66 12.30 1.09
C SER A 131 1.39 13.22 0.09
N GLY A 132 0.72 13.64 -0.99
CA GLY A 132 1.33 14.37 -2.09
C GLY A 132 2.11 13.48 -3.07
N PHE A 133 2.17 12.17 -2.85
CA PHE A 133 2.70 11.20 -3.81
C PHE A 133 1.65 10.84 -4.86
N SER A 134 2.14 10.56 -6.06
CA SER A 134 1.41 9.91 -7.14
C SER A 134 2.30 8.88 -7.80
N PHE A 135 1.72 7.76 -8.23
CA PHE A 135 2.45 6.61 -8.80
C PHE A 135 2.00 6.40 -10.24
N THR A 136 2.96 6.43 -11.17
CA THR A 136 2.69 6.29 -12.60
C THR A 136 3.33 5.00 -13.11
N LEU A 137 2.54 4.12 -13.72
CA LEU A 137 3.07 2.89 -14.32
C LEU A 137 4.02 3.25 -15.49
N ALA A 138 5.32 3.07 -15.26
CA ALA A 138 6.36 3.32 -16.26
C ALA A 138 6.53 2.15 -17.23
N GLY A 139 6.24 0.93 -16.76
CA GLY A 139 6.28 -0.25 -17.62
C GLY A 139 6.01 -1.55 -16.86
N VAL A 140 5.81 -2.61 -17.65
CA VAL A 140 5.61 -3.98 -17.15
C VAL A 140 6.58 -4.90 -17.87
N THR A 141 7.28 -5.75 -17.13
CA THR A 141 8.03 -6.87 -17.71
C THR A 141 7.37 -8.18 -17.29
N ARG A 142 7.51 -9.23 -18.10
CA ARG A 142 6.99 -10.56 -17.82
C ARG A 142 8.10 -11.58 -18.02
N THR A 143 8.36 -12.39 -16.99
CA THR A 143 9.43 -13.38 -16.99
C THR A 143 8.93 -14.71 -16.44
N ASP A 144 8.94 -15.73 -17.26
CA ASP A 144 8.69 -17.09 -16.82
C ASP A 144 9.99 -17.69 -16.29
N ASN A 145 10.09 -17.83 -14.96
CA ASN A 145 11.26 -18.34 -14.28
C ASN A 145 10.88 -18.91 -12.90
N ALA A 146 10.77 -20.22 -12.82
CA ALA A 146 10.40 -20.93 -11.59
C ALA A 146 11.33 -20.64 -10.40
N ALA A 147 12.63 -20.43 -10.63
CA ALA A 147 13.58 -20.11 -9.56
C ALA A 147 13.33 -18.72 -8.97
N TRP A 148 13.05 -17.73 -9.81
CA TRP A 148 12.71 -16.38 -9.37
C TRP A 148 11.31 -16.31 -8.77
N TYR A 149 10.35 -17.08 -9.30
CA TYR A 149 8.99 -17.20 -8.78
C TYR A 149 8.97 -17.70 -7.33
N ASN A 150 9.84 -18.66 -7.02
CA ASN A 150 9.99 -19.26 -5.69
C ASN A 150 11.10 -18.61 -4.85
N ALA A 151 11.65 -17.48 -5.27
CA ALA A 151 12.77 -16.84 -4.59
C ALA A 151 12.38 -16.43 -3.15
N ARG A 152 13.32 -16.63 -2.24
CA ARG A 152 13.21 -16.16 -0.85
C ARG A 152 14.02 -14.89 -0.67
N SER A 153 13.64 -14.10 0.31
CA SER A 153 14.40 -12.91 0.70
C SER A 153 15.90 -13.23 0.92
N ASN A 154 16.75 -12.36 0.39
CA ASN A 154 18.21 -12.47 0.43
C ASN A 154 18.81 -13.72 -0.27
N SER A 155 18.02 -14.45 -1.05
CA SER A 155 18.52 -15.61 -1.82
C SER A 155 19.24 -15.17 -3.10
N ASN A 156 20.05 -16.08 -3.66
CA ASN A 156 20.68 -15.84 -4.97
C ASN A 156 19.63 -15.64 -6.09
N PRO A 157 18.55 -16.43 -6.20
CA PRO A 157 17.50 -16.17 -7.19
C PRO A 157 16.89 -14.77 -7.07
N GLU A 158 16.64 -14.24 -5.87
CA GLU A 158 16.16 -12.87 -5.71
C GLU A 158 17.18 -11.85 -6.20
N ARG A 159 18.45 -12.00 -5.83
CA ARG A 159 19.52 -11.12 -6.27
C ARG A 159 19.68 -11.09 -7.78
N ASP A 160 19.60 -12.27 -8.43
CA ASP A 160 19.69 -12.38 -9.88
C ASP A 160 18.49 -11.75 -10.57
N MET A 161 17.28 -11.96 -10.04
CA MET A 161 16.04 -11.34 -10.48
C MET A 161 16.16 -9.81 -10.45
N LYS A 162 16.51 -9.26 -9.29
CA LYS A 162 16.61 -7.81 -9.10
C LYS A 162 17.72 -7.20 -9.97
N ARG A 163 18.93 -7.79 -10.05
CA ARG A 163 20.00 -7.29 -10.92
C ARG A 163 19.62 -7.27 -12.39
N THR A 164 18.82 -8.23 -12.82
CA THR A 164 18.39 -8.35 -14.22
C THR A 164 17.30 -7.36 -14.59
N LEU A 165 16.32 -7.21 -13.69
CA LEU A 165 15.06 -6.53 -13.99
C LEU A 165 15.01 -5.08 -13.48
N HIS A 166 15.85 -4.68 -12.53
CA HIS A 166 15.83 -3.33 -11.96
C HIS A 166 15.88 -2.24 -13.04
N ARG A 167 15.10 -1.17 -12.86
CA ARG A 167 14.98 -0.03 -13.78
C ARG A 167 15.01 1.30 -13.00
N GLY A 168 15.68 2.30 -13.57
CA GLY A 168 15.72 3.66 -13.02
C GLY A 168 16.68 3.85 -11.86
N GLY A 169 16.57 4.98 -11.19
CA GLY A 169 17.33 5.36 -10.00
C GLY A 169 16.53 5.16 -8.71
N PHE A 170 16.98 5.77 -7.63
CA PHE A 170 16.29 5.70 -6.32
C PHE A 170 14.89 6.31 -6.32
N GLU A 171 14.59 7.20 -7.26
CA GLU A 171 13.26 7.79 -7.48
C GLU A 171 12.25 6.82 -8.09
N THR A 172 12.72 5.69 -8.63
CA THR A 172 11.90 4.73 -9.38
C THR A 172 11.56 3.51 -8.53
N LEU A 173 10.29 3.25 -8.30
CA LEU A 173 9.83 2.08 -7.58
C LEU A 173 9.80 0.85 -8.50
N ASN A 174 10.55 -0.19 -8.15
CA ASN A 174 10.50 -1.50 -8.78
C ASN A 174 9.69 -2.47 -7.91
N VAL A 175 8.64 -3.06 -8.46
CA VAL A 175 7.79 -4.06 -7.79
C VAL A 175 7.93 -5.39 -8.50
N TYR A 176 8.38 -6.40 -7.79
CA TYR A 176 8.59 -7.76 -8.30
C TYR A 176 7.48 -8.67 -7.77
N THR A 177 6.57 -9.13 -8.64
CA THR A 177 5.48 -10.00 -8.21
C THR A 177 5.87 -11.46 -8.36
N ASN A 178 5.89 -12.19 -7.25
CA ASN A 178 6.17 -13.63 -7.17
C ASN A 178 5.48 -14.22 -5.93
N LEU A 179 5.99 -15.26 -5.30
CA LEU A 179 5.46 -15.80 -4.03
C LEU A 179 6.00 -15.10 -2.78
N ALA A 180 6.82 -14.07 -2.92
CA ALA A 180 7.45 -13.32 -1.82
C ALA A 180 8.09 -14.21 -0.74
N GLY A 181 8.58 -15.39 -1.11
CA GLY A 181 9.14 -16.34 -0.16
C GLY A 181 8.13 -16.94 0.84
N GLY A 182 6.84 -16.71 0.64
CA GLY A 182 5.74 -17.12 1.52
C GLY A 182 5.18 -16.01 2.41
N TYR A 183 5.66 -14.77 2.26
CA TYR A 183 5.12 -13.57 2.88
C TYR A 183 4.06 -12.93 1.99
N LEU A 184 3.31 -11.94 2.49
CA LEU A 184 2.46 -11.09 1.66
C LEU A 184 3.28 -10.15 0.78
N GLY A 185 4.34 -9.60 1.34
CA GLY A 185 5.31 -8.74 0.66
C GLY A 185 6.51 -8.45 1.54
N TYR A 186 7.44 -7.70 1.00
CA TYR A 186 8.50 -7.04 1.73
C TYR A 186 9.16 -5.96 0.89
N ALA A 187 9.65 -4.91 1.54
CA ALA A 187 10.33 -3.79 0.92
C ALA A 187 11.76 -3.63 1.45
N TYR A 188 12.62 -3.06 0.63
CA TYR A 188 13.89 -2.53 1.09
C TYR A 188 13.72 -1.07 1.52
N LEU A 189 14.13 -0.77 2.75
CA LEU A 189 14.14 0.59 3.26
C LEU A 189 15.11 1.48 2.47
N PRO A 190 14.87 2.79 2.39
CA PRO A 190 15.78 3.69 1.71
C PRO A 190 17.12 3.79 2.44
N GLY A 191 18.16 4.31 1.74
CA GLY A 191 19.50 4.47 2.30
C GLY A 191 20.49 3.38 1.85
N LEU A 192 20.12 2.57 0.87
CA LEU A 192 21.07 1.68 0.21
C LEU A 192 22.17 2.52 -0.48
N PRO A 193 23.45 2.07 -0.46
CA PRO A 193 24.50 2.70 -1.24
C PRO A 193 24.26 2.50 -2.76
N ASP A 194 24.73 3.41 -3.59
CA ASP A 194 24.55 3.38 -5.05
C ASP A 194 24.96 2.03 -5.68
N SER A 195 26.01 1.41 -5.16
CA SER A 195 26.45 0.09 -5.61
C SER A 195 25.43 -1.03 -5.37
N HIS A 196 24.42 -0.79 -4.53
CA HIS A 196 23.38 -1.72 -4.17
C HIS A 196 21.97 -1.26 -4.61
N LEU A 197 21.88 -0.21 -5.44
CA LEU A 197 20.61 0.29 -6.00
C LEU A 197 19.76 -0.84 -6.61
N TRP A 198 20.38 -1.84 -7.23
CA TRP A 198 19.71 -3.01 -7.79
C TRP A 198 18.89 -3.83 -6.75
N GLN A 199 19.19 -3.69 -5.45
CA GLN A 199 18.43 -4.36 -4.38
C GLN A 199 17.12 -3.64 -4.05
N ASP A 200 17.04 -2.34 -4.37
CA ASP A 200 15.89 -1.50 -4.02
C ASP A 200 14.57 -2.03 -4.61
N GLY A 201 13.47 -1.64 -3.97
CA GLY A 201 12.13 -1.98 -4.41
C GLY A 201 11.40 -2.96 -3.50
N ILE A 202 10.27 -3.44 -4.00
CA ILE A 202 9.30 -4.26 -3.28
C ILE A 202 9.21 -5.63 -3.94
N VAL A 203 9.18 -6.70 -3.15
CA VAL A 203 8.75 -8.03 -3.59
C VAL A 203 7.35 -8.27 -3.04
N LEU A 204 6.40 -8.52 -3.93
CA LEU A 204 4.98 -8.64 -3.62
C LEU A 204 4.47 -10.04 -3.95
N ASN A 205 3.76 -10.66 -3.02
CA ASN A 205 3.01 -11.87 -3.34
C ASN A 205 1.87 -11.50 -4.29
N TRP A 206 1.93 -12.01 -5.52
CA TRP A 206 0.93 -11.71 -6.54
C TRP A 206 -0.50 -12.05 -6.12
N GLU A 207 -0.69 -13.01 -5.20
CA GLU A 207 -1.99 -13.44 -4.71
C GLU A 207 -2.67 -12.38 -3.82
N SER A 208 -1.92 -11.39 -3.30
CA SER A 208 -2.45 -10.24 -2.53
C SER A 208 -2.91 -9.07 -3.41
N MET A 209 -2.70 -9.15 -4.72
CA MET A 209 -3.15 -8.11 -5.65
C MET A 209 -4.68 -8.17 -5.88
N PRO A 210 -5.37 -7.04 -6.16
CA PRO A 210 -6.83 -6.98 -6.19
C PRO A 210 -7.46 -7.90 -7.22
N GLY A 211 -8.08 -8.99 -6.75
CA GLY A 211 -8.76 -9.98 -7.59
C GLY A 211 -7.82 -10.91 -8.35
N ALA A 212 -6.56 -11.03 -7.95
CA ALA A 212 -5.58 -11.90 -8.60
C ALA A 212 -5.79 -13.38 -8.24
N SER A 213 -6.19 -13.67 -7.01
CA SER A 213 -6.32 -15.02 -6.46
C SER A 213 -7.46 -15.10 -5.44
N GLN A 214 -7.85 -16.32 -5.07
CA GLN A 214 -8.76 -16.59 -3.97
C GLN A 214 -8.01 -17.00 -2.68
N THR A 215 -6.70 -17.11 -2.72
CA THR A 215 -5.88 -17.56 -1.57
C THR A 215 -6.06 -16.67 -0.35
N PHE A 216 -6.13 -15.36 -0.54
CA PHE A 216 -6.27 -14.38 0.53
C PHE A 216 -7.63 -13.66 0.52
N ALA A 217 -8.63 -14.22 -0.20
CA ALA A 217 -9.92 -13.60 -0.37
C ALA A 217 -10.54 -13.19 0.98
N GLY A 218 -10.97 -11.91 1.03
CA GLY A 218 -11.57 -11.32 2.20
C GLY A 218 -10.60 -10.91 3.31
N ARG A 219 -9.29 -11.12 3.14
CA ARG A 219 -8.30 -10.74 4.14
C ARG A 219 -7.22 -9.82 3.58
N TYR A 220 -6.51 -10.25 2.54
CA TYR A 220 -5.36 -9.54 1.97
C TYR A 220 -5.44 -9.50 0.44
N ASP A 221 -6.61 -9.20 -0.10
CA ASP A 221 -6.91 -9.23 -1.54
C ASP A 221 -7.45 -7.91 -2.10
N LEU A 222 -7.39 -6.84 -1.31
CA LEU A 222 -7.77 -5.49 -1.75
C LEU A 222 -6.59 -4.68 -2.28
N GLY A 223 -5.36 -5.21 -2.18
CA GLY A 223 -4.14 -4.59 -2.69
C GLY A 223 -3.46 -3.64 -1.71
N PHE A 224 -3.86 -3.62 -0.45
CA PHE A 224 -3.23 -2.78 0.57
C PHE A 224 -1.87 -3.32 1.03
N THR A 225 -1.53 -4.58 0.72
CA THR A 225 -0.16 -5.07 0.88
C THR A 225 0.84 -4.19 0.14
N LEU A 226 0.60 -3.84 -1.15
CA LEU A 226 1.52 -2.94 -1.86
C LEU A 226 1.56 -1.53 -1.27
N VAL A 227 0.46 -1.04 -0.70
CA VAL A 227 0.42 0.27 0.00
C VAL A 227 1.30 0.23 1.24
N HIS A 228 1.23 -0.85 2.03
CA HIS A 228 2.07 -1.11 3.20
C HIS A 228 3.55 -1.14 2.82
N GLU A 229 3.91 -1.96 1.84
CA GLU A 229 5.30 -2.09 1.39
C GLU A 229 5.85 -0.77 0.81
N ALA A 230 5.00 0.01 0.12
CA ALA A 230 5.38 1.33 -0.35
C ALA A 230 5.61 2.31 0.81
N GLY A 231 4.91 2.16 1.92
CA GLY A 231 5.19 2.89 3.16
C GLY A 231 6.61 2.62 3.65
N HIS A 232 7.04 1.35 3.70
CA HIS A 232 8.43 1.00 4.03
C HIS A 232 9.43 1.55 3.02
N TRP A 233 9.11 1.44 1.73
CA TRP A 233 9.97 1.95 0.66
C TRP A 233 10.22 3.46 0.78
N VAL A 234 9.29 4.23 1.38
CA VAL A 234 9.47 5.64 1.73
C VAL A 234 9.75 5.88 3.22
N ASN A 235 10.33 4.88 3.92
CA ASN A 235 10.88 5.00 5.27
C ASN A 235 9.88 5.02 6.42
N LEU A 236 8.72 4.38 6.28
CA LEU A 236 7.85 4.12 7.44
C LEU A 236 8.24 2.82 8.14
N GLU A 237 8.09 2.81 9.46
CA GLU A 237 8.17 1.62 10.29
C GLU A 237 6.78 1.05 10.54
N HIS A 238 6.71 -0.20 11.02
CA HIS A 238 5.47 -0.74 11.54
C HIS A 238 4.99 0.05 12.76
N THR A 239 3.68 0.22 12.92
CA THR A 239 3.08 0.90 14.08
C THR A 239 3.45 0.26 15.42
N PHE A 240 3.75 -1.04 15.42
CA PHE A 240 4.20 -1.79 16.61
C PHE A 240 5.73 -1.82 16.81
N PHE A 241 6.48 -1.08 15.98
CA PHE A 241 7.93 -0.97 16.13
C PHE A 241 8.26 -0.34 17.47
N GLY A 242 9.19 -0.97 18.20
CA GLY A 242 9.58 -0.53 19.55
C GLY A 242 8.56 -0.84 20.66
N GLY A 243 7.41 -1.40 20.32
CA GLY A 243 6.37 -1.73 21.32
C GLY A 243 5.85 -0.49 22.03
N CYS A 244 5.67 -0.57 23.37
CA CYS A 244 5.20 0.54 24.19
C CYS A 244 6.33 1.51 24.62
N ASN A 245 7.39 1.68 23.84
CA ASN A 245 8.41 2.67 24.19
C ASN A 245 8.13 4.03 23.56
N ALA A 246 8.66 5.09 24.13
CA ALA A 246 8.38 6.48 23.73
C ALA A 246 8.87 6.86 22.33
N LYS A 247 9.74 6.06 21.70
CA LYS A 247 10.20 6.33 20.33
C LYS A 247 9.29 5.69 19.28
N GLY A 248 8.61 4.59 19.62
CA GLY A 248 7.69 3.88 18.75
C GLY A 248 8.23 3.72 17.31
N ASP A 249 7.37 3.95 16.34
CA ASP A 249 7.65 3.95 14.91
C ASP A 249 8.30 5.26 14.40
N PHE A 250 8.79 6.10 15.31
CA PHE A 250 9.35 7.44 15.04
C PHE A 250 8.35 8.44 14.47
N VAL A 251 7.08 8.29 14.80
CA VAL A 251 5.99 9.17 14.36
C VAL A 251 5.15 9.58 15.57
N ASP A 252 5.07 10.87 15.86
CA ASP A 252 4.49 11.40 17.09
C ASP A 252 2.96 11.24 17.19
N ASP A 253 2.26 11.15 16.07
CA ASP A 253 0.80 11.01 16.02
C ASP A 253 0.31 9.55 15.87
N THR A 254 1.23 8.58 15.94
CA THR A 254 0.92 7.16 16.03
C THR A 254 0.96 6.74 17.50
N PRO A 255 -0.17 6.40 18.13
CA PRO A 255 -0.13 5.83 19.49
C PRO A 255 0.73 4.56 19.52
N PRO A 256 1.55 4.36 20.58
CA PRO A 256 2.37 3.16 20.68
C PRO A 256 1.49 1.92 20.81
N MET A 257 1.89 0.84 20.17
CA MET A 257 1.25 -0.47 20.30
C MET A 257 2.28 -1.59 20.51
N ARG A 258 1.92 -2.58 21.34
CA ARG A 258 2.86 -3.61 21.79
C ARG A 258 3.10 -4.70 20.75
N VAL A 259 2.06 -5.08 20.04
CA VAL A 259 2.05 -6.23 19.12
C VAL A 259 1.19 -5.94 17.90
N PRO A 260 1.52 -6.53 16.75
CA PRO A 260 0.73 -6.35 15.53
C PRO A 260 -0.72 -6.78 15.72
N THR A 261 -1.60 -6.24 14.91
CA THR A 261 -3.02 -6.60 14.86
C THR A 261 -3.24 -7.79 13.91
N ARG A 262 -4.33 -8.50 14.13
CA ARG A 262 -4.90 -9.49 13.23
C ARG A 262 -6.41 -9.24 13.15
N GLY A 263 -6.99 -9.34 11.96
CA GLY A 263 -8.39 -8.99 11.75
C GLY A 263 -8.62 -7.47 11.88
N CYS A 264 -9.76 -7.09 12.49
CA CYS A 264 -10.12 -5.71 12.77
C CYS A 264 -10.75 -5.57 14.16
N PRO A 265 -9.98 -5.71 15.25
CA PRO A 265 -10.48 -5.66 16.63
C PRO A 265 -10.64 -4.21 17.09
N GLU A 266 -11.81 -3.63 16.85
CA GLU A 266 -12.14 -2.26 17.29
C GLU A 266 -11.92 -2.08 18.80
N GLY A 267 -11.31 -0.95 19.18
CA GLY A 267 -11.01 -0.63 20.56
C GLY A 267 -9.80 -1.37 21.15
N LYS A 268 -8.97 -2.02 20.31
CA LYS A 268 -7.71 -2.61 20.77
C LYS A 268 -6.81 -1.54 21.39
N ASP A 269 -6.25 -1.86 22.58
CA ASP A 269 -5.34 -1.01 23.34
C ASP A 269 -4.35 -1.91 24.08
N THR A 270 -3.10 -1.90 23.64
CA THR A 270 -2.07 -2.80 24.15
C THR A 270 -0.99 -2.10 24.98
N CYS A 271 -1.03 -0.76 25.06
CA CYS A 271 -0.10 0.04 25.85
C CYS A 271 -0.85 0.85 26.91
N LEU A 272 -0.11 1.35 27.92
CA LEU A 272 -0.68 2.19 29.00
C LEU A 272 -0.70 3.67 28.61
N GLU A 273 0.05 4.04 27.62
CA GLU A 273 0.09 5.40 27.05
C GLU A 273 -1.27 5.73 26.38
N PRO A 274 -1.71 7.00 26.43
CA PRO A 274 -3.00 7.37 25.86
C PRO A 274 -3.10 7.11 24.34
N GLY A 275 -4.21 6.54 23.92
CA GLY A 275 -4.55 6.27 22.53
C GLY A 275 -4.77 4.79 22.26
N LEU A 276 -5.79 4.46 21.46
CA LEU A 276 -6.01 3.09 21.01
C LEU A 276 -4.93 2.68 19.99
N ASP A 277 -4.65 1.39 19.91
CA ASP A 277 -3.77 0.85 18.88
C ASP A 277 -4.24 1.31 17.48
N PRO A 278 -3.34 1.80 16.61
CA PRO A 278 -3.70 2.39 15.32
C PRO A 278 -4.02 1.31 14.26
N ILE A 279 -5.00 0.45 14.52
CA ILE A 279 -5.35 -0.73 13.71
C ILE A 279 -5.76 -0.42 12.27
N HIS A 280 -6.16 0.83 11.99
CA HIS A 280 -6.55 1.28 10.65
C HIS A 280 -5.38 1.85 9.83
N ASN A 281 -4.21 2.00 10.44
CA ASN A 281 -3.02 2.49 9.73
C ASN A 281 -2.48 1.39 8.81
N TYR A 282 -2.15 1.76 7.57
CA TYR A 282 -1.58 0.82 6.60
C TYR A 282 -0.28 0.16 7.07
N MET A 283 0.43 0.71 8.08
CA MET A 283 1.67 0.15 8.63
C MET A 283 1.45 -0.83 9.80
N ASP A 284 0.21 -1.21 10.13
CA ASP A 284 -0.09 -2.34 11.01
C ASP A 284 -0.24 -3.65 10.19
N TYR A 285 -0.59 -4.76 10.84
CA TYR A 285 -0.82 -6.08 10.24
C TYR A 285 -2.29 -6.51 10.29
N SER A 286 -3.20 -5.53 10.27
CA SER A 286 -4.64 -5.76 10.17
C SER A 286 -5.01 -6.41 8.84
N ASP A 287 -6.20 -6.98 8.76
CA ASP A 287 -6.74 -7.44 7.48
C ASP A 287 -7.07 -6.23 6.59
N ASP A 288 -6.95 -6.37 5.27
CA ASP A 288 -7.16 -5.28 4.29
C ASP A 288 -8.45 -4.47 4.52
N PRO A 289 -9.63 -5.08 4.83
CA PRO A 289 -10.84 -4.31 5.08
C PRO A 289 -10.78 -3.36 6.29
N CYS A 290 -9.81 -3.57 7.20
CA CYS A 290 -9.60 -2.71 8.36
C CYS A 290 -8.81 -1.44 8.03
N TYR A 291 -7.98 -1.48 7.01
CA TYR A 291 -7.11 -0.38 6.64
C TYR A 291 -7.84 0.78 5.98
N ASN A 292 -7.43 2.00 6.31
CA ASN A 292 -7.97 3.18 5.64
C ASN A 292 -7.03 4.40 5.59
N GLN A 293 -5.86 4.39 6.27
CA GLN A 293 -5.13 5.65 6.44
C GLN A 293 -3.62 5.55 6.63
N PHE A 294 -2.96 6.63 6.20
CA PHE A 294 -1.77 7.19 6.85
C PHE A 294 -2.19 8.47 7.58
N THR A 295 -1.78 8.69 8.81
CA THR A 295 -1.99 9.94 9.54
C THR A 295 -1.00 11.03 9.10
N ALA A 296 -1.05 12.22 9.68
CA ALA A 296 -0.23 13.34 9.23
C ALA A 296 1.28 13.13 9.51
N GLY A 297 1.62 12.49 10.62
CA GLY A 297 3.01 12.20 10.98
C GLY A 297 3.71 11.25 10.00
N PRO A 298 3.16 10.05 9.69
CA PRO A 298 3.68 9.19 8.64
C PRO A 298 3.85 9.91 7.31
N VAL A 299 2.86 10.75 6.93
CA VAL A 299 2.95 11.52 5.68
C VAL A 299 4.14 12.48 5.71
N ALA A 300 4.34 13.22 6.80
CA ALA A 300 5.50 14.11 6.92
C ALA A 300 6.81 13.33 6.85
N ARG A 301 6.92 12.19 7.54
CA ARG A 301 8.09 11.31 7.51
C ARG A 301 8.38 10.77 6.10
N MET A 302 7.36 10.32 5.37
CA MET A 302 7.51 9.88 3.97
C MET A 302 8.05 10.98 3.06
N GLN A 303 7.51 12.20 3.19
CA GLN A 303 7.94 13.36 2.39
C GLN A 303 9.41 13.73 2.67
N ASP A 304 9.79 13.78 3.94
CA ASP A 304 11.15 14.08 4.36
C ASP A 304 12.14 13.00 3.87
N ALA A 305 11.76 11.73 4.00
CA ALA A 305 12.56 10.60 3.52
C ALA A 305 12.73 10.61 2.00
N TRP A 306 11.65 10.91 1.27
CA TRP A 306 11.74 11.07 -0.18
C TRP A 306 12.76 12.13 -0.58
N LEU A 307 12.66 13.31 0.01
CA LEU A 307 13.58 14.44 -0.29
C LEU A 307 15.02 14.15 0.09
N TYR A 308 15.24 13.28 1.06
CA TYR A 308 16.59 12.94 1.54
C TYR A 308 17.23 11.76 0.81
N TYR A 309 16.44 10.73 0.48
CA TYR A 309 16.98 9.47 -0.03
C TYR A 309 16.66 9.21 -1.50
N ARG A 310 15.56 9.77 -2.03
CA ARG A 310 15.00 9.31 -3.30
C ARG A 310 14.81 10.40 -4.34
N ALA A 311 14.68 11.66 -3.94
CA ALA A 311 14.49 12.74 -4.89
C ALA A 311 15.73 12.89 -5.79
N PRO A 312 15.54 13.05 -7.14
CA PRO A 312 16.61 13.18 -8.11
C PRO A 312 17.45 14.45 -7.90
#